data_c0ba81ffbdc83bef6bbe8ebf58eed4ef
#
_entry.id   c0ba81ffbdc83bef6bbe8ebf58eed4ef
#
_cell.length_a   1.000
_cell.length_b   1.000
_cell.length_c   1.000
_cell.angle_alpha   90.00
_cell.angle_beta   90.00
_cell.angle_gamma   90.00
#
_symmetry.space_group_name_H-M   'P 1'
#
loop_
_entity.id
_entity.type
_entity.pdbx_description
1 polymer ?
#
loop_
_entity_poly.entity_id
_entity_poly.type
_entity_poly.pdbx_seq_one_letter_code
_entity_poly.pdbx_strand_id
1 'polypeptide(L)'
;MKIATFNINNVNRRLPNLLAWLNSARPDIVCLQELKAADEAFPETDLRRAGYRAVWRGQKTWNGVAILTRRMTPVVTRTALPGDRSDSQSRYIEAAIDGLLVGCLYLPNGNPQPGPKFAYKLAWFRRLQDHAKTLLKSGAPVVLAGDYNAVPTDFDIYSMRSWQDDALVQPETRAAYKKLVDQGWTDALRTLFPDKPMYTFWDYKRQRWQRDAGLRIDHLLLSPALKGRLKRG
;
A
#
# COMPACT_ATOMS: atom_id res chain seq x y z
N MET A 1 -5.15 16.63 7.16
CA MET A 1 -4.71 15.94 5.94
C MET A 1 -5.40 14.59 5.87
N LYS A 2 -5.96 14.24 4.72
CA LYS A 2 -6.59 12.94 4.43
C LYS A 2 -5.68 12.15 3.50
N ILE A 3 -5.22 10.97 3.95
CA ILE A 3 -4.35 10.08 3.18
C ILE A 3 -5.12 8.79 2.90
N ALA A 4 -5.04 8.30 1.67
CA ALA A 4 -5.69 7.06 1.25
C ALA A 4 -4.70 6.14 0.53
N THR A 5 -4.96 4.84 0.57
CA THR A 5 -4.30 3.85 -0.27
C THR A 5 -5.35 3.02 -1.01
N PHE A 6 -5.06 2.63 -2.24
CA PHE A 6 -6.02 1.96 -3.11
C PHE A 6 -5.31 1.17 -4.21
N ASN A 7 -5.47 -0.15 -4.21
CA ASN A 7 -5.07 -0.98 -5.34
C ASN A 7 -6.05 -0.75 -6.50
N ILE A 8 -5.62 -0.01 -7.53
CA ILE A 8 -6.50 0.43 -8.65
C ILE A 8 -6.76 -0.66 -9.68
N ASN A 9 -5.94 -1.70 -9.72
CA ASN A 9 -6.07 -2.81 -10.67
C ASN A 9 -6.27 -2.32 -12.12
N ASN A 10 -5.27 -1.66 -12.69
CA ASN A 10 -5.21 -1.00 -14.00
C ASN A 10 -5.80 0.42 -13.99
N VAL A 11 -4.89 1.40 -13.88
CA VAL A 11 -5.24 2.81 -13.73
C VAL A 11 -6.04 3.36 -14.92
N ASN A 12 -5.71 2.97 -16.15
CA ASN A 12 -6.41 3.46 -17.34
C ASN A 12 -7.83 2.90 -17.44
N ARG A 13 -8.00 1.61 -17.15
CA ARG A 13 -9.32 0.97 -17.16
C ARG A 13 -10.23 1.51 -16.07
N ARG A 14 -9.67 1.93 -14.94
CA ARG A 14 -10.41 2.44 -13.78
C ARG A 14 -10.40 3.95 -13.65
N LEU A 15 -9.85 4.66 -14.65
CA LEU A 15 -9.72 6.12 -14.60
C LEU A 15 -11.02 6.84 -14.31
N PRO A 16 -12.16 6.53 -14.97
CA PRO A 16 -13.42 7.21 -14.65
C PRO A 16 -13.86 7.03 -13.20
N ASN A 17 -13.69 5.82 -12.64
CA ASN A 17 -14.01 5.53 -11.24
C ASN A 17 -13.08 6.30 -10.29
N LEU A 18 -11.78 6.33 -10.61
CA LEU A 18 -10.79 7.07 -9.82
C LEU A 18 -11.12 8.56 -9.79
N LEU A 19 -11.38 9.17 -10.95
CA LEU A 19 -11.72 10.59 -11.06
C LEU A 19 -13.00 10.94 -10.28
N ALA A 20 -14.05 10.13 -10.40
CA ALA A 20 -15.30 10.30 -9.64
C ALA A 20 -15.04 10.24 -8.13
N TRP A 21 -14.26 9.27 -7.67
CA TRP A 21 -13.92 9.14 -6.25
C TRP A 21 -13.03 10.29 -5.76
N LEU A 22 -12.03 10.70 -6.54
CA LEU A 22 -11.17 11.84 -6.19
C LEU A 22 -12.00 13.14 -6.03
N ASN A 23 -12.99 13.34 -6.89
CA ASN A 23 -13.89 14.49 -6.81
C ASN A 23 -14.79 14.46 -5.56
N SER A 24 -15.32 13.30 -5.19
CA SER A 24 -16.23 13.14 -4.04
C SER A 24 -15.48 13.09 -2.71
N ALA A 25 -14.46 12.23 -2.59
CA ALA A 25 -13.73 11.99 -1.34
C ALA A 25 -12.70 13.09 -1.04
N ARG A 26 -12.15 13.71 -2.09
CA ARG A 26 -11.15 14.82 -2.03
C ARG A 26 -10.00 14.52 -1.07
N PRO A 27 -9.31 13.37 -1.18
CA PRO A 27 -8.13 13.09 -0.37
C PRO A 27 -7.01 14.09 -0.68
N ASP A 28 -6.14 14.35 0.32
CA ASP A 28 -4.97 15.21 0.11
C ASP A 28 -3.82 14.42 -0.53
N ILE A 29 -3.66 13.14 -0.15
CA ILE A 29 -2.66 12.22 -0.69
C ILE A 29 -3.31 10.87 -0.99
N VAL A 30 -2.96 10.25 -2.12
CA VAL A 30 -3.41 8.90 -2.51
C VAL A 30 -2.23 8.07 -2.96
N CYS A 31 -2.07 6.89 -2.37
CA CYS A 31 -1.12 5.87 -2.82
C CYS A 31 -1.87 4.83 -3.67
N LEU A 32 -1.47 4.67 -4.93
CA LEU A 32 -2.06 3.71 -5.86
C LEU A 32 -1.11 2.54 -6.10
N GLN A 33 -1.66 1.34 -6.21
CA GLN A 33 -0.95 0.11 -6.56
C GLN A 33 -1.59 -0.54 -7.79
N GLU A 34 -0.86 -1.42 -8.45
CA GLU A 34 -1.25 -2.11 -9.68
C GLU A 34 -1.70 -1.17 -10.80
N LEU A 35 -0.85 -0.18 -11.12
CA LEU A 35 -1.10 0.71 -12.25
C LEU A 35 -1.30 -0.04 -13.56
N LYS A 36 -0.54 -1.14 -13.76
CA LYS A 36 -0.56 -1.99 -14.96
C LYS A 36 -0.44 -1.17 -16.24
N ALA A 37 0.30 -0.10 -16.19
CA ALA A 37 0.57 0.85 -17.27
C ALA A 37 2.07 1.18 -17.27
N ALA A 38 2.67 1.27 -18.45
CA ALA A 38 4.01 1.84 -18.60
C ALA A 38 4.00 3.33 -18.20
N ASP A 39 5.18 3.91 -17.96
CA ASP A 39 5.26 5.31 -17.50
C ASP A 39 4.60 6.27 -18.47
N GLU A 40 4.76 6.06 -19.77
CA GLU A 40 4.21 6.88 -20.86
C GLU A 40 2.68 6.77 -20.98
N ALA A 41 2.11 5.66 -20.46
CA ALA A 41 0.68 5.40 -20.52
C ALA A 41 -0.06 5.82 -19.23
N PHE A 42 0.64 6.45 -18.29
CA PHE A 42 0.01 6.94 -17.05
C PHE A 42 -0.87 8.17 -17.35
N PRO A 43 -2.11 8.24 -16.85
CA PRO A 43 -3.08 9.30 -17.20
C PRO A 43 -2.83 10.61 -16.43
N GLU A 44 -1.59 11.13 -16.46
CA GLU A 44 -1.18 12.32 -15.72
C GLU A 44 -2.05 13.54 -16.06
N THR A 45 -2.35 13.74 -17.35
CA THR A 45 -3.11 14.90 -17.81
C THR A 45 -4.52 14.95 -17.20
N ASP A 46 -5.21 13.80 -17.16
CA ASP A 46 -6.57 13.73 -16.60
C ASP A 46 -6.56 13.94 -15.09
N LEU A 47 -5.58 13.38 -14.39
CA LEU A 47 -5.39 13.59 -12.96
C LEU A 47 -5.08 15.06 -12.65
N ARG A 48 -4.25 15.71 -13.47
CA ARG A 48 -3.92 17.14 -13.33
C ARG A 48 -5.17 18.02 -13.55
N ARG A 49 -6.02 17.71 -14.53
CA ARG A 49 -7.32 18.37 -14.73
C ARG A 49 -8.26 18.21 -13.54
N ALA A 50 -8.19 17.06 -12.87
CA ALA A 50 -8.94 16.80 -11.63
C ALA A 50 -8.33 17.48 -10.38
N GLY A 51 -7.24 18.27 -10.53
CA GLY A 51 -6.59 18.99 -9.44
C GLY A 51 -5.56 18.19 -8.65
N TYR A 52 -5.07 17.08 -9.21
CA TYR A 52 -4.04 16.25 -8.58
C TYR A 52 -2.73 16.28 -9.38
N ARG A 53 -1.62 16.44 -8.69
CA ARG A 53 -0.27 16.15 -9.18
C ARG A 53 0.06 14.71 -8.86
N ALA A 54 0.94 14.10 -9.66
CA ALA A 54 1.33 12.71 -9.48
C ALA A 54 2.82 12.51 -9.64
N VAL A 55 3.36 11.55 -8.89
CA VAL A 55 4.64 10.89 -9.16
C VAL A 55 4.36 9.39 -9.23
N TRP A 56 4.99 8.70 -10.18
CA TRP A 56 4.71 7.29 -10.41
C TRP A 56 5.94 6.54 -10.90
N ARG A 57 5.85 5.23 -10.82
CA ARG A 57 6.72 4.27 -11.49
C ARG A 57 5.84 3.19 -12.09
N GLY A 58 5.67 3.23 -13.41
CA GLY A 58 4.83 2.30 -14.14
C GLY A 58 5.53 0.97 -14.44
N GLN A 59 4.74 0.00 -14.82
CA GLN A 59 5.19 -1.26 -15.40
C GLN A 59 4.07 -1.82 -16.26
N LYS A 60 4.40 -2.17 -17.50
CA LYS A 60 3.42 -2.76 -18.42
C LYS A 60 2.91 -4.09 -17.87
N THR A 61 1.60 -4.32 -17.97
CA THR A 61 0.89 -5.57 -17.59
C THR A 61 0.76 -5.81 -16.09
N TRP A 62 1.81 -5.60 -15.31
CA TRP A 62 1.88 -5.93 -13.87
C TRP A 62 2.42 -4.75 -13.06
N ASN A 63 2.18 -4.78 -11.75
CA ASN A 63 2.74 -3.82 -10.80
C ASN A 63 2.42 -2.35 -11.13
N GLY A 64 3.35 -1.46 -10.79
CA GLY A 64 3.21 -0.02 -10.90
C GLY A 64 2.63 0.62 -9.65
N VAL A 65 3.25 1.69 -9.18
CA VAL A 65 2.85 2.45 -7.99
C VAL A 65 2.85 3.94 -8.29
N ALA A 66 1.94 4.68 -7.66
CA ALA A 66 1.88 6.14 -7.78
C ALA A 66 1.49 6.80 -6.46
N ILE A 67 1.93 8.05 -6.29
CA ILE A 67 1.47 8.94 -5.23
C ILE A 67 0.82 10.15 -5.90
N LEU A 68 -0.46 10.36 -5.62
CA LEU A 68 -1.21 11.54 -6.05
C LEU A 68 -1.29 12.53 -4.90
N THR A 69 -1.21 13.83 -5.21
CA THR A 69 -1.32 14.91 -4.22
C THR A 69 -2.26 16.00 -4.71
N ARG A 70 -3.12 16.47 -3.84
CA ARG A 70 -4.01 17.60 -4.08
C ARG A 70 -3.40 18.87 -3.48
N ARG A 71 -3.17 19.91 -4.30
CA ARG A 71 -2.63 21.23 -3.85
C ARG A 71 -1.18 21.24 -3.33
N MET A 72 -0.49 20.10 -3.36
CA MET A 72 0.90 19.97 -2.94
C MET A 72 1.73 19.47 -4.12
N THR A 73 3.04 19.73 -4.11
CA THR A 73 3.96 19.22 -5.13
C THR A 73 4.77 18.08 -4.52
N PRO A 74 4.61 16.84 -4.98
CA PRO A 74 5.42 15.74 -4.51
C PRO A 74 6.82 15.82 -5.12
N VAL A 75 7.85 15.60 -4.29
CA VAL A 75 9.25 15.52 -4.72
C VAL A 75 9.73 14.09 -4.51
N VAL A 76 10.02 13.38 -5.59
CA VAL A 76 10.49 11.99 -5.52
C VAL A 76 11.82 11.92 -4.79
N THR A 77 11.87 11.10 -3.74
CA THR A 77 13.10 10.81 -3.00
C THR A 77 13.65 9.42 -3.37
N ARG A 78 12.78 8.51 -3.83
CA ARG A 78 13.17 7.15 -4.19
C ARG A 78 12.17 6.49 -5.14
N THR A 79 12.66 5.75 -6.13
CA THR A 79 11.82 5.04 -7.12
C THR A 79 11.85 3.50 -6.98
N ALA A 80 12.61 2.97 -6.02
CA ALA A 80 12.69 1.53 -5.75
C ALA A 80 12.98 1.28 -4.28
N LEU A 81 12.54 0.14 -3.76
CA LEU A 81 12.90 -0.31 -2.42
C LEU A 81 14.41 -0.67 -2.40
N PRO A 82 15.22 -0.13 -1.48
CA PRO A 82 16.64 -0.44 -1.42
C PRO A 82 16.90 -1.90 -1.01
N GLY A 83 18.16 -2.34 -1.15
CA GLY A 83 18.63 -3.65 -0.71
C GLY A 83 18.75 -4.70 -1.82
N ASP A 84 18.22 -4.44 -3.01
CA ASP A 84 18.45 -5.30 -4.18
C ASP A 84 18.37 -4.46 -5.47
N ARG A 85 19.52 -4.27 -6.11
CA ARG A 85 19.63 -3.49 -7.37
C ARG A 85 19.13 -4.26 -8.58
N SER A 86 19.02 -5.57 -8.49
CA SER A 86 18.51 -6.44 -9.56
C SER A 86 16.99 -6.49 -9.62
N ASP A 87 16.30 -6.05 -8.57
CA ASP A 87 14.84 -6.01 -8.53
C ASP A 87 14.30 -4.86 -9.41
N SER A 88 13.89 -5.22 -10.61
CA SER A 88 13.34 -4.28 -11.60
C SER A 88 11.85 -4.01 -11.44
N GLN A 89 11.16 -4.68 -10.51
CA GLN A 89 9.71 -4.56 -10.37
C GLN A 89 9.32 -3.20 -9.78
N SER A 90 8.31 -2.56 -10.39
CA SER A 90 7.78 -1.25 -9.98
C SER A 90 6.81 -1.39 -8.81
N ARG A 91 7.36 -1.60 -7.60
CA ARG A 91 6.59 -1.90 -6.37
C ARG A 91 6.77 -0.89 -5.26
N TYR A 92 7.64 0.10 -5.44
CA TYR A 92 7.92 1.12 -4.43
C TYR A 92 8.22 2.46 -5.06
N ILE A 93 7.62 3.51 -4.53
CA ILE A 93 7.96 4.91 -4.79
C ILE A 93 7.84 5.70 -3.50
N GLU A 94 8.74 6.67 -3.29
CA GLU A 94 8.78 7.51 -2.09
C GLU A 94 8.89 8.97 -2.50
N ALA A 95 8.11 9.83 -1.85
CA ALA A 95 8.12 11.25 -2.12
C ALA A 95 8.02 12.08 -0.84
N ALA A 96 8.71 13.20 -0.82
CA ALA A 96 8.54 14.27 0.16
C ALA A 96 7.37 15.17 -0.26
N ILE A 97 6.44 15.45 0.67
CA ILE A 97 5.21 16.19 0.42
C ILE A 97 4.95 17.08 1.64
N ASP A 98 5.25 18.37 1.55
CA ASP A 98 4.97 19.36 2.60
C ASP A 98 5.44 18.92 4.00
N GLY A 99 6.70 18.51 4.11
CA GLY A 99 7.33 18.04 5.35
C GLY A 99 6.96 16.63 5.78
N LEU A 100 6.15 15.92 5.02
CA LEU A 100 5.81 14.51 5.22
C LEU A 100 6.55 13.65 4.19
N LEU A 101 7.16 12.55 4.61
CA LEU A 101 7.68 11.53 3.70
C LEU A 101 6.63 10.43 3.52
N VAL A 102 6.28 10.13 2.28
CA VAL A 102 5.27 9.11 1.94
C VAL A 102 5.90 8.03 1.08
N GLY A 103 5.93 6.79 1.58
CA GLY A 103 6.27 5.61 0.79
C GLY A 103 4.99 4.90 0.34
N CYS A 104 4.81 4.78 -0.98
CA CYS A 104 3.77 3.96 -1.58
C CYS A 104 4.35 2.62 -1.99
N LEU A 105 3.75 1.53 -1.53
CA LEU A 105 4.26 0.19 -1.77
C LEU A 105 3.20 -0.81 -2.26
N TYR A 106 3.66 -1.77 -3.06
CA TYR A 106 2.92 -2.93 -3.52
C TYR A 106 3.75 -4.20 -3.24
N LEU A 107 3.55 -4.80 -2.06
CA LEU A 107 4.31 -5.96 -1.61
C LEU A 107 3.92 -7.19 -2.46
N PRO A 108 4.88 -8.05 -2.84
CA PRO A 108 4.58 -9.24 -3.62
C PRO A 108 3.50 -10.13 -3.00
N ASN A 109 2.56 -10.62 -3.81
CA ASN A 109 1.50 -11.51 -3.33
C ASN A 109 2.04 -12.81 -2.72
N GLY A 110 2.99 -13.46 -3.40
CA GLY A 110 3.70 -14.65 -2.88
C GLY A 110 3.12 -15.99 -3.30
N ASN A 111 1.94 -16.01 -3.96
CA ASN A 111 1.35 -17.27 -4.43
C ASN A 111 1.92 -17.72 -5.80
N PRO A 112 1.98 -19.03 -6.09
CA PRO A 112 1.71 -20.13 -5.16
C PRO A 112 2.81 -20.26 -4.09
N GLN A 113 2.42 -20.78 -2.93
CA GLN A 113 3.35 -21.11 -1.84
C GLN A 113 3.21 -22.62 -1.48
N PRO A 114 4.28 -23.26 -1.00
CA PRO A 114 5.66 -22.76 -0.98
C PRO A 114 6.24 -22.59 -2.38
N GLY A 115 7.26 -21.74 -2.54
CA GLY A 115 7.93 -21.59 -3.83
C GLY A 115 8.69 -20.26 -4.01
N PRO A 116 9.27 -20.03 -5.20
CA PRO A 116 10.13 -18.87 -5.45
C PRO A 116 9.41 -17.53 -5.24
N LYS A 117 8.11 -17.44 -5.56
CA LYS A 117 7.31 -16.23 -5.34
C LYS A 117 7.13 -15.91 -3.86
N PHE A 118 6.97 -16.94 -3.02
CA PHE A 118 6.88 -16.77 -1.58
C PHE A 118 8.24 -16.39 -0.98
N ALA A 119 9.32 -17.01 -1.42
CA ALA A 119 10.68 -16.63 -1.04
C ALA A 119 10.99 -15.17 -1.40
N TYR A 120 10.62 -14.72 -2.61
CA TYR A 120 10.72 -13.32 -3.04
C TYR A 120 9.91 -12.38 -2.16
N LYS A 121 8.67 -12.72 -1.81
CA LYS A 121 7.84 -11.95 -0.87
C LYS A 121 8.53 -11.75 0.47
N LEU A 122 9.06 -12.82 1.06
CA LEU A 122 9.74 -12.75 2.35
C LEU A 122 11.07 -11.96 2.27
N ALA A 123 11.80 -12.09 1.16
CA ALA A 123 13.00 -11.27 0.91
C ALA A 123 12.62 -9.79 0.78
N TRP A 124 11.53 -9.47 0.10
CA TRP A 124 11.02 -8.11 -0.04
C TRP A 124 10.61 -7.52 1.31
N PHE A 125 9.95 -8.31 2.18
CA PHE A 125 9.64 -7.89 3.55
C PHE A 125 10.89 -7.55 4.37
N ARG A 126 11.97 -8.35 4.27
CA ARG A 126 13.23 -8.05 4.95
C ARG A 126 13.80 -6.70 4.50
N ARG A 127 13.83 -6.45 3.19
CA ARG A 127 14.28 -5.17 2.63
C ARG A 127 13.41 -4.00 3.12
N LEU A 128 12.09 -4.19 3.16
CA LEU A 128 11.16 -3.18 3.69
C LEU A 128 11.44 -2.89 5.17
N GLN A 129 11.66 -3.92 5.98
CA GLN A 129 12.00 -3.76 7.40
C GLN A 129 13.30 -2.97 7.59
N ASP A 130 14.34 -3.25 6.81
CA ASP A 130 15.62 -2.54 6.89
C ASP A 130 15.46 -1.07 6.47
N HIS A 131 14.73 -0.80 5.40
CA HIS A 131 14.44 0.55 4.96
C HIS A 131 13.56 1.31 5.98
N ALA A 132 12.51 0.69 6.47
CA ALA A 132 11.61 1.26 7.49
C ALA A 132 12.37 1.63 8.77
N LYS A 133 13.32 0.78 9.21
CA LYS A 133 14.20 1.09 10.33
C LYS A 133 15.09 2.32 10.07
N THR A 134 15.56 2.49 8.82
CA THR A 134 16.34 3.67 8.42
C THR A 134 15.46 4.93 8.45
N LEU A 135 14.22 4.83 7.98
CA LEU A 135 13.25 5.93 8.03
C LEU A 135 12.92 6.35 9.47
N LEU A 136 12.72 5.40 10.38
CA LEU A 136 12.48 5.71 11.79
C LEU A 136 13.66 6.43 12.44
N LYS A 137 14.90 6.06 12.10
CA LYS A 137 16.10 6.72 12.62
C LYS A 137 16.23 8.18 12.21
N SER A 138 15.60 8.60 11.11
CA SER A 138 15.60 9.99 10.69
C SER A 138 14.79 10.92 11.60
N GLY A 139 13.88 10.37 12.42
CA GLY A 139 12.94 11.14 13.23
C GLY A 139 11.86 11.88 12.43
N ALA A 140 11.87 11.78 11.09
CA ALA A 140 10.93 12.48 10.24
C ALA A 140 9.50 11.92 10.36
N PRO A 141 8.48 12.76 10.06
CA PRO A 141 7.12 12.26 9.88
C PRO A 141 7.05 11.43 8.60
N VAL A 142 6.74 10.13 8.73
CA VAL A 142 6.68 9.17 7.61
C VAL A 142 5.38 8.41 7.62
N VAL A 143 4.81 8.21 6.44
CA VAL A 143 3.71 7.27 6.18
C VAL A 143 4.18 6.21 5.17
N LEU A 144 4.06 4.93 5.52
CA LEU A 144 4.20 3.82 4.58
C LEU A 144 2.80 3.28 4.29
N ALA A 145 2.30 3.53 3.10
CA ALA A 145 0.94 3.17 2.70
C ALA A 145 0.95 2.26 1.46
N GLY A 146 0.06 1.30 1.40
CA GLY A 146 -0.05 0.43 0.23
C GLY A 146 -0.71 -0.90 0.49
N ASP A 147 -0.66 -1.74 -0.55
CA ASP A 147 -1.05 -3.13 -0.50
C ASP A 147 0.15 -3.97 -0.01
N TYR A 148 0.04 -4.45 1.21
CA TYR A 148 1.08 -5.27 1.86
C TYR A 148 0.92 -6.75 1.56
N ASN A 149 -0.17 -7.13 0.91
CA ASN A 149 -0.49 -8.54 0.67
C ASN A 149 -0.29 -9.41 1.93
N ALA A 150 -0.67 -8.90 3.08
CA ALA A 150 -0.54 -9.54 4.38
C ALA A 150 -1.79 -9.33 5.23
N VAL A 151 -2.32 -10.42 5.78
CA VAL A 151 -3.42 -10.44 6.74
C VAL A 151 -2.81 -10.60 8.14
N PRO A 152 -2.72 -9.55 8.96
CA PRO A 152 -1.97 -9.58 10.21
C PRO A 152 -2.53 -10.53 11.26
N THR A 153 -3.85 -10.53 11.44
CA THR A 153 -4.54 -11.28 12.49
C THR A 153 -5.83 -11.91 11.99
N ASP A 154 -6.46 -12.73 12.82
CA ASP A 154 -7.75 -13.34 12.48
C ASP A 154 -8.91 -12.35 12.45
N PHE A 155 -8.76 -11.15 13.05
CA PHE A 155 -9.69 -10.03 12.90
C PHE A 155 -9.65 -9.38 11.50
N ASP A 156 -8.61 -9.68 10.74
CA ASP A 156 -8.33 -9.09 9.44
C ASP A 156 -8.80 -9.97 8.28
N ILE A 157 -9.54 -11.03 8.58
CA ILE A 157 -10.06 -11.98 7.59
C ILE A 157 -11.40 -12.57 8.03
N TYR A 158 -12.32 -12.68 7.07
CA TYR A 158 -13.65 -13.24 7.35
C TYR A 158 -13.66 -14.74 7.65
N SER A 159 -12.69 -15.52 7.18
CA SER A 159 -12.57 -16.97 7.41
C SER A 159 -11.17 -17.48 7.10
N MET A 160 -10.42 -17.91 8.10
CA MET A 160 -9.10 -18.53 7.94
C MET A 160 -9.16 -19.81 7.12
N ARG A 161 -10.17 -20.65 7.32
CA ARG A 161 -10.34 -21.93 6.61
C ARG A 161 -10.36 -21.75 5.08
N SER A 162 -10.91 -20.65 4.60
CA SER A 162 -11.00 -20.38 3.16
C SER A 162 -9.68 -19.94 2.52
N TRP A 163 -8.67 -19.60 3.33
CA TRP A 163 -7.42 -18.98 2.90
C TRP A 163 -6.17 -19.64 3.50
N GLN A 164 -6.33 -20.76 4.23
CA GLN A 164 -5.25 -21.39 4.99
C GLN A 164 -3.99 -21.68 4.15
N ASP A 165 -4.16 -21.95 2.86
CA ASP A 165 -3.06 -22.25 1.93
C ASP A 165 -2.59 -21.02 1.13
N ASP A 166 -3.13 -19.82 1.44
CA ASP A 166 -2.75 -18.60 0.75
C ASP A 166 -1.55 -17.91 1.40
N ALA A 167 -0.66 -17.36 0.57
CA ALA A 167 0.55 -16.66 1.02
C ALA A 167 0.26 -15.44 1.91
N LEU A 168 -0.94 -14.87 1.84
CA LEU A 168 -1.36 -13.69 2.61
C LEU A 168 -1.47 -13.98 4.12
N VAL A 169 -1.80 -15.22 4.49
CA VAL A 169 -2.09 -15.63 5.86
C VAL A 169 -1.03 -16.53 6.48
N GLN A 170 0.01 -16.92 5.70
CA GLN A 170 1.04 -17.81 6.21
C GLN A 170 1.73 -17.23 7.46
N PRO A 171 2.12 -18.09 8.42
CA PRO A 171 2.78 -17.65 9.65
C PRO A 171 3.99 -16.75 9.40
N GLU A 172 4.79 -17.04 8.37
CA GLU A 172 5.96 -16.24 7.99
C GLU A 172 5.58 -14.85 7.49
N THR A 173 4.49 -14.73 6.73
CA THR A 173 3.95 -13.43 6.27
C THR A 173 3.48 -12.59 7.47
N ARG A 174 2.72 -13.19 8.37
CA ARG A 174 2.23 -12.54 9.59
C ARG A 174 3.38 -12.12 10.51
N ALA A 175 4.35 -13.00 10.71
CA ALA A 175 5.54 -12.70 11.50
C ALA A 175 6.36 -11.56 10.88
N ALA A 176 6.51 -11.53 9.55
CA ALA A 176 7.22 -10.47 8.86
C ALA A 176 6.51 -9.12 8.99
N TYR A 177 5.18 -9.08 8.86
CA TYR A 177 4.39 -7.86 9.09
C TYR A 177 4.49 -7.40 10.54
N LYS A 178 4.32 -8.31 11.50
CA LYS A 178 4.45 -8.00 12.92
C LYS A 178 5.83 -7.42 13.24
N LYS A 179 6.91 -8.04 12.75
CA LYS A 179 8.29 -7.56 12.93
C LYS A 179 8.49 -6.14 12.38
N LEU A 180 7.82 -5.78 11.29
CA LEU A 180 7.83 -4.42 10.74
C LEU A 180 7.15 -3.45 11.71
N VAL A 181 5.95 -3.76 12.18
CA VAL A 181 5.17 -2.90 13.09
C VAL A 181 5.89 -2.75 14.45
N ASP A 182 6.45 -3.82 14.98
CA ASP A 182 7.18 -3.85 16.26
C ASP A 182 8.45 -2.95 16.28
N GLN A 183 8.89 -2.45 15.12
CA GLN A 183 9.96 -1.43 15.06
C GLN A 183 9.54 -0.07 15.66
N GLY A 184 8.25 0.12 15.93
CA GLY A 184 7.69 1.37 16.45
C GLY A 184 6.69 2.06 15.49
N TRP A 185 6.30 1.39 14.40
CA TRP A 185 5.26 1.88 13.52
C TRP A 185 3.87 1.73 14.13
N THR A 186 2.99 2.69 13.86
CA THR A 186 1.58 2.63 14.25
C THR A 186 0.75 2.20 13.05
N ASP A 187 0.09 1.03 13.12
CA ASP A 187 -0.95 0.63 12.17
C ASP A 187 -2.18 1.53 12.41
N ALA A 188 -2.41 2.46 11.49
CA ALA A 188 -3.40 3.52 11.67
C ALA A 188 -4.82 2.98 11.88
N LEU A 189 -5.26 2.07 11.01
CA LEU A 189 -6.63 1.53 11.09
C LEU A 189 -6.81 0.63 12.30
N ARG A 190 -5.84 -0.24 12.62
CA ARG A 190 -5.94 -1.09 13.79
C ARG A 190 -5.90 -0.30 15.09
N THR A 191 -5.17 0.82 15.11
CA THR A 191 -5.16 1.74 16.28
C THR A 191 -6.50 2.44 16.48
N LEU A 192 -7.18 2.85 15.40
CA LEU A 192 -8.51 3.49 15.48
C LEU A 192 -9.64 2.50 15.79
N PHE A 193 -9.49 1.26 15.37
CA PHE A 193 -10.51 0.22 15.49
C PHE A 193 -9.90 -1.07 16.05
N PRO A 194 -9.45 -1.07 17.31
CA PRO A 194 -8.69 -2.19 17.89
C PRO A 194 -9.48 -3.51 17.91
N ASP A 195 -10.78 -3.43 18.16
CA ASP A 195 -11.64 -4.58 18.42
C ASP A 195 -12.67 -4.86 17.32
N LYS A 196 -12.48 -4.27 16.11
CA LYS A 196 -13.41 -4.45 15.00
C LYS A 196 -12.77 -5.20 13.83
N PRO A 197 -13.44 -6.21 13.26
CA PRO A 197 -13.10 -6.71 11.95
C PRO A 197 -13.12 -5.56 10.92
N MET A 198 -12.14 -5.53 10.06
CA MET A 198 -12.05 -4.55 8.98
C MET A 198 -11.47 -5.22 7.75
N TYR A 199 -12.00 -4.86 6.60
CA TYR A 199 -11.54 -5.40 5.33
C TYR A 199 -11.25 -4.27 4.35
N THR A 200 -10.27 -4.49 3.48
CA THR A 200 -9.87 -3.56 2.42
C THR A 200 -9.93 -4.20 1.05
N PHE A 201 -10.06 -5.52 1.00
CA PHE A 201 -10.11 -6.33 -0.21
C PHE A 201 -11.22 -7.37 -0.15
N TRP A 202 -11.96 -7.53 -1.25
CA TRP A 202 -12.93 -8.60 -1.49
C TRP A 202 -12.66 -9.22 -2.86
N ASP A 203 -12.48 -10.55 -2.89
CA ASP A 203 -12.34 -11.28 -4.15
C ASP A 203 -13.63 -11.14 -4.99
N TYR A 204 -13.48 -11.00 -6.29
CA TYR A 204 -14.59 -10.88 -7.23
C TYR A 204 -15.47 -12.14 -7.34
N LYS A 205 -14.99 -13.29 -6.84
CA LYS A 205 -15.71 -14.56 -6.91
C LYS A 205 -16.67 -14.75 -5.75
N ARG A 206 -17.73 -15.56 -5.98
CA ARG A 206 -18.66 -16.04 -4.95
C ARG A 206 -19.36 -14.91 -4.18
N GLN A 207 -19.64 -13.78 -4.82
CA GLN A 207 -20.35 -12.65 -4.20
C GLN A 207 -19.73 -12.21 -2.86
N ARG A 208 -18.38 -12.17 -2.79
CA ARG A 208 -17.70 -11.89 -1.51
C ARG A 208 -17.97 -10.48 -1.00
N TRP A 209 -18.11 -9.51 -1.89
CA TRP A 209 -18.48 -8.16 -1.50
C TRP A 209 -19.85 -8.08 -0.82
N GLN A 210 -20.89 -8.70 -1.43
CA GLN A 210 -22.26 -8.70 -0.87
C GLN A 210 -22.36 -9.43 0.47
N ARG A 211 -21.45 -10.37 0.74
CA ARG A 211 -21.39 -11.16 1.97
C ARG A 211 -20.44 -10.60 3.01
N ASP A 212 -19.82 -9.44 2.71
CA ASP A 212 -18.73 -8.85 3.49
C ASP A 212 -17.60 -9.85 3.83
N ALA A 213 -17.29 -10.75 2.89
CA ALA A 213 -16.29 -11.80 3.05
C ALA A 213 -14.91 -11.30 2.57
N GLY A 214 -14.35 -10.36 3.31
CA GLY A 214 -13.15 -9.62 2.94
C GLY A 214 -11.89 -9.96 3.75
N LEU A 215 -10.81 -9.32 3.36
CA LEU A 215 -9.50 -9.34 4.03
C LEU A 215 -8.97 -7.92 4.16
N ARG A 216 -8.22 -7.65 5.21
CA ARG A 216 -7.44 -6.41 5.33
C ARG A 216 -6.00 -6.67 4.91
N ILE A 217 -5.64 -6.20 3.73
CA ILE A 217 -4.31 -6.36 3.14
C ILE A 217 -3.64 -5.03 2.79
N ASP A 218 -4.42 -3.95 2.79
CA ASP A 218 -3.93 -2.58 2.61
C ASP A 218 -3.75 -1.93 3.98
N HIS A 219 -2.58 -1.34 4.20
CA HIS A 219 -2.23 -0.76 5.49
C HIS A 219 -1.63 0.63 5.35
N LEU A 220 -1.78 1.45 6.39
CA LEU A 220 -1.11 2.74 6.56
C LEU A 220 -0.31 2.67 7.87
N LEU A 221 1.00 2.60 7.77
CA LEU A 221 1.91 2.62 8.90
C LEU A 221 2.45 4.03 9.11
N LEU A 222 2.31 4.54 10.32
CA LEU A 222 2.73 5.89 10.71
C LEU A 222 3.98 5.82 11.59
N SER A 223 4.97 6.69 11.32
CA SER A 223 6.10 6.86 12.22
C SER A 223 5.67 7.47 13.56
N PRO A 224 6.46 7.34 14.64
CA PRO A 224 6.14 7.88 15.96
C PRO A 224 5.81 9.38 15.94
N ALA A 225 6.45 10.16 15.05
CA ALA A 225 6.19 11.59 14.87
C ALA A 225 4.73 11.91 14.46
N LEU A 226 4.00 10.92 13.93
CA LEU A 226 2.60 11.07 13.47
C LEU A 226 1.58 10.44 14.42
N LYS A 227 2.00 9.63 15.40
CA LYS A 227 1.07 8.89 16.28
C LYS A 227 0.02 9.79 16.92
N GLY A 228 0.40 10.94 17.47
CA GLY A 228 -0.53 11.89 18.10
C GLY A 228 -1.39 12.70 17.10
N ARG A 229 -1.12 12.58 15.79
CA ARG A 229 -1.87 13.28 14.73
C ARG A 229 -2.96 12.43 14.10
N LEU A 230 -3.04 11.15 14.42
CA LEU A 230 -4.09 10.25 13.93
C LEU A 230 -5.43 10.63 14.58
N LYS A 231 -6.43 11.01 13.77
CA LYS A 231 -7.73 11.49 14.26
C LYS A 231 -8.88 10.55 13.88
N ARG A 232 -8.88 10.05 12.65
CA ARG A 232 -9.95 9.20 12.11
C ARG A 232 -9.48 8.43 10.88
N GLY A 233 -10.13 7.33 10.55
CA GLY A 233 -9.94 6.51 9.36
C GLY A 233 -11.26 5.98 8.82
#